data_97b8d339770dc31ab3dccb51689173e4
#
_entry.id   97b8d339770dc31ab3dccb51689173e4
#
_cell.length_a   1.000
_cell.length_b   1.000
_cell.length_c   1.000
_cell.angle_alpha   90.00
_cell.angle_beta   90.00
_cell.angle_gamma   90.00
#
_symmetry.space_group_name_H-M   'P 1'
#
loop_
_entity.id
_entity.type
_entity.pdbx_description
1 polymer ?
#
loop_
_entity_poly.entity_id
_entity_poly.type
_entity_poly.pdbx_seq_one_letter_code
_entity_poly.pdbx_strand_id
1 'polypeptide(L)'
;MSANISEQGGGPGGRLEACSEELEKYCIDHKPSGRACLETNRESLSAQCRSSLAALPIGGSGEGIRIPPCAHSVACGSTLGGTKVTLERVEWKQTTGYTFSYPYQLPLNMTNGGGGVSGVAMDSKGDLWAFQRNASGQPQLFEFGPDHKLIRTVGEDVIGHQYKPHGIAVDKDDNVWICDASGSTVMKLSPEGKLLLTIGTRGHRGDWKEEIGQRLLWQPMDVAFAPNGDIYIGEGHADESPNDIGSDDPTNNIGLARVIHLDKSGKFINQWFGENWGPGKFASVHGIGVDPTNGNVWIGDRDQYRIVIYTGTGRFVKTISMRNLVCAINFDSHNVPWIASGNDGQMLKIDRDGNILGAIGNGRGTGLGQFMETDFMALDRKGNVYSGDTTVARITEMVAPKH
;
A
#
# COMPACT_ATOMS: atom_id res chain seq x y z
N MET A 1 27.74 -16.35 24.54
CA MET A 1 27.58 -14.89 24.48
C MET A 1 26.11 -14.67 24.08
N SER A 2 25.25 -14.38 25.08
CA SER A 2 23.84 -14.17 24.85
C SER A 2 23.68 -12.81 24.20
N ALA A 3 23.30 -12.79 22.95
CA ALA A 3 22.88 -11.56 22.27
C ALA A 3 21.49 -11.17 22.82
N ASN A 4 21.45 -10.07 23.55
CA ASN A 4 20.18 -9.40 23.85
C ASN A 4 19.54 -8.98 22.55
N ILE A 5 18.54 -9.72 22.11
CA ILE A 5 17.61 -9.26 21.09
C ILE A 5 16.64 -8.33 21.82
N SER A 6 16.94 -7.03 21.80
CA SER A 6 16.04 -6.00 22.27
C SER A 6 14.79 -6.03 21.40
N GLU A 7 13.66 -6.24 22.05
CA GLU A 7 12.31 -6.12 21.53
C GLU A 7 12.16 -4.82 20.74
N GLN A 8 12.07 -4.91 19.43
CA GLN A 8 11.51 -3.87 18.58
C GLN A 8 10.22 -4.41 17.96
N GLY A 9 9.24 -4.53 18.79
CA GLY A 9 7.86 -4.82 18.45
C GLY A 9 7.00 -4.24 19.55
N GLY A 10 6.73 -2.93 19.47
CA GLY A 10 6.02 -2.17 20.49
C GLY A 10 4.55 -2.54 20.60
N GLY A 11 4.26 -3.50 21.44
CA GLY A 11 3.04 -3.67 22.18
C GLY A 11 3.39 -3.76 23.65
N PRO A 12 2.48 -3.64 24.62
CA PRO A 12 2.84 -3.70 26.02
C PRO A 12 3.69 -4.94 26.27
N GLY A 13 4.94 -4.69 26.65
CA GLY A 13 6.03 -5.65 26.71
C GLY A 13 5.65 -6.97 27.38
N GLY A 14 6.25 -8.05 26.92
CA GLY A 14 6.19 -9.34 27.57
C GLY A 14 5.18 -10.35 27.02
N ARG A 15 4.35 -10.02 26.06
CA ARG A 15 3.28 -10.95 25.62
C ARG A 15 3.73 -12.08 24.68
N LEU A 16 4.89 -11.97 24.07
CA LEU A 16 5.48 -13.02 23.22
C LEU A 16 6.75 -13.62 23.82
N GLU A 17 7.14 -13.26 25.02
CA GLU A 17 8.28 -13.89 25.72
C GLU A 17 8.16 -15.43 25.79
N ALA A 18 6.93 -15.91 25.98
CA ALA A 18 6.64 -17.34 25.99
C ALA A 18 6.82 -18.02 24.61
N CYS A 19 7.07 -17.27 23.56
CA CYS A 19 7.31 -17.72 22.19
C CYS A 19 8.72 -17.38 21.69
N SER A 20 9.63 -16.96 22.55
CA SER A 20 10.97 -16.48 22.14
C SER A 20 11.76 -17.55 21.38
N GLU A 21 11.73 -18.80 21.82
CA GLU A 21 12.40 -19.91 21.15
C GLU A 21 11.80 -20.20 19.77
N GLU A 22 10.47 -20.13 19.65
CA GLU A 22 9.77 -20.36 18.41
C GLU A 22 9.94 -19.21 17.42
N LEU A 23 10.00 -17.98 17.92
CA LEU A 23 10.33 -16.81 17.10
C LEU A 23 11.75 -16.96 16.53
N GLU A 24 12.70 -17.35 17.34
CA GLU A 24 14.07 -17.59 16.89
C GLU A 24 14.16 -18.77 15.91
N LYS A 25 13.40 -19.83 16.15
CA LYS A 25 13.44 -21.05 15.36
C LYS A 25 12.74 -20.95 14.00
N TYR A 26 11.58 -20.28 13.96
CA TYR A 26 10.71 -20.31 12.78
C TYR A 26 10.58 -18.96 12.08
N CYS A 27 11.00 -17.86 12.71
CA CYS A 27 10.67 -16.50 12.28
C CYS A 27 11.91 -15.61 12.03
N ILE A 28 13.12 -16.15 12.15
CA ILE A 28 14.38 -15.38 12.00
C ILE A 28 14.51 -14.68 10.65
N ASP A 29 14.09 -15.35 9.57
CA ASP A 29 14.25 -14.86 8.20
C ASP A 29 12.94 -14.25 7.62
N HIS A 30 11.90 -14.16 8.41
CA HIS A 30 10.61 -13.69 7.95
C HIS A 30 10.22 -12.41 8.67
N LYS A 31 9.95 -11.36 7.89
CA LYS A 31 9.22 -10.18 8.31
C LYS A 31 7.74 -10.23 7.88
N PRO A 32 6.92 -11.13 8.40
CA PRO A 32 5.64 -10.74 8.93
C PRO A 32 5.85 -10.37 10.40
N SER A 33 4.92 -9.66 11.02
CA SER A 33 4.95 -9.48 12.47
C SER A 33 5.21 -10.83 13.13
N GLY A 34 6.01 -10.92 14.18
CA GLY A 34 6.32 -12.20 14.86
C GLY A 34 5.08 -13.03 15.14
N ARG A 35 3.93 -12.40 15.37
CA ARG A 35 2.63 -13.05 15.52
C ARG A 35 2.17 -13.77 14.26
N ALA A 36 2.20 -13.14 13.10
CA ALA A 36 1.75 -13.77 11.84
C ALA A 36 2.61 -14.99 11.48
N CYS A 37 3.91 -14.91 11.74
CA CYS A 37 4.82 -16.04 11.58
C CYS A 37 4.49 -17.18 12.57
N LEU A 38 4.24 -16.87 13.83
CA LEU A 38 3.85 -17.87 14.83
C LEU A 38 2.49 -18.52 14.48
N GLU A 39 1.53 -17.76 14.02
CA GLU A 39 0.23 -18.31 13.56
C GLU A 39 0.40 -19.26 12.38
N THR A 40 1.28 -18.96 11.44
CA THR A 40 1.59 -19.85 10.30
C THR A 40 2.23 -21.17 10.76
N ASN A 41 2.97 -21.14 11.86
CA ASN A 41 3.66 -22.32 12.42
C ASN A 41 2.93 -22.89 13.64
N ARG A 42 1.67 -22.57 13.85
CA ARG A 42 0.90 -22.82 15.09
C ARG A 42 0.95 -24.27 15.58
N GLU A 43 0.92 -25.25 14.68
CA GLU A 43 0.95 -26.67 15.03
C GLU A 43 2.30 -27.09 15.58
N SER A 44 3.36 -26.39 15.22
CA SER A 44 4.75 -26.66 15.65
C SER A 44 5.16 -25.92 16.91
N LEU A 45 4.28 -25.06 17.46
CA LEU A 45 4.57 -24.27 18.65
C LEU A 45 4.38 -25.11 19.94
N SER A 46 5.12 -24.74 21.00
CA SER A 46 4.88 -25.27 22.34
C SER A 46 3.47 -24.95 22.85
N ALA A 47 2.99 -25.71 23.81
CA ALA A 47 1.69 -25.45 24.44
C ALA A 47 1.65 -24.07 25.11
N GLN A 48 2.77 -23.62 25.67
CA GLN A 48 2.91 -22.33 26.32
C GLN A 48 2.85 -21.19 25.31
N CYS A 49 3.56 -21.30 24.20
CA CYS A 49 3.51 -20.31 23.12
C CYS A 49 2.10 -20.23 22.49
N ARG A 50 1.47 -21.37 22.20
CA ARG A 50 0.09 -21.41 21.70
C ARG A 50 -0.92 -20.73 22.65
N SER A 51 -0.76 -20.97 23.96
CA SER A 51 -1.61 -20.36 24.98
C SER A 51 -1.42 -18.84 25.04
N SER A 52 -0.16 -18.39 25.03
CA SER A 52 0.18 -16.96 25.03
C SER A 52 -0.31 -16.28 23.75
N LEU A 53 -0.15 -16.92 22.60
CA LEU A 53 -0.62 -16.42 21.32
C LEU A 53 -2.16 -16.30 21.28
N ALA A 54 -2.88 -17.26 21.87
CA ALA A 54 -4.33 -17.26 21.98
C ALA A 54 -4.84 -16.22 23.00
N ALA A 55 -4.05 -15.91 24.03
CA ALA A 55 -4.39 -14.92 25.05
C ALA A 55 -4.12 -13.47 24.59
N LEU A 56 -3.43 -13.28 23.49
CA LEU A 56 -3.27 -11.95 22.89
C LEU A 56 -4.65 -11.47 22.43
N PRO A 57 -5.06 -10.24 22.82
CA PRO A 57 -6.32 -9.71 22.34
C PRO A 57 -6.34 -9.75 20.82
N ILE A 58 -7.41 -10.26 20.27
CA ILE A 58 -7.70 -10.13 18.85
C ILE A 58 -7.92 -8.64 18.65
N GLY A 59 -6.93 -7.96 18.06
CA GLY A 59 -6.98 -6.50 17.90
C GLY A 59 -6.23 -5.71 18.97
N GLY A 60 -5.04 -6.11 19.35
CA GLY A 60 -4.06 -5.22 19.97
C GLY A 60 -3.31 -4.47 18.88
N SER A 61 -3.37 -3.14 18.85
CA SER A 61 -2.72 -2.28 17.87
C SER A 61 -3.21 -2.45 16.42
N GLY A 62 -4.40 -1.96 16.10
CA GLY A 62 -4.89 -1.87 14.71
C GLY A 62 -5.30 -3.19 14.05
N GLU A 63 -5.16 -4.32 14.75
CA GLU A 63 -5.74 -5.57 14.30
C GLU A 63 -7.25 -5.56 14.58
N GLY A 64 -8.02 -4.94 13.71
CA GLY A 64 -9.42 -5.27 13.55
C GLY A 64 -9.54 -6.78 13.37
N ILE A 65 -10.69 -7.37 13.66
CA ILE A 65 -10.91 -8.82 13.48
C ILE A 65 -10.41 -9.17 12.08
N ARG A 66 -9.23 -9.77 11.99
CA ARG A 66 -8.76 -10.31 10.72
C ARG A 66 -9.78 -11.38 10.35
N ILE A 67 -10.45 -11.17 9.25
CA ILE A 67 -11.06 -12.31 8.57
C ILE A 67 -9.89 -13.25 8.34
N PRO A 68 -9.96 -14.51 8.85
CA PRO A 68 -8.86 -15.44 8.64
C PRO A 68 -8.54 -15.42 7.16
N PRO A 69 -7.27 -15.24 6.78
CA PRO A 69 -6.91 -15.17 5.39
C PRO A 69 -7.46 -16.41 4.70
N CYS A 70 -8.25 -16.19 3.69
CA CYS A 70 -8.67 -17.27 2.80
C CYS A 70 -7.48 -17.80 1.98
N ALA A 71 -6.29 -17.41 2.36
CA ALA A 71 -5.05 -17.64 1.65
C ALA A 71 -4.74 -19.09 1.34
N HIS A 72 -5.35 -20.04 2.02
CA HIS A 72 -5.00 -21.45 1.87
C HIS A 72 -6.18 -22.41 1.87
N SER A 73 -7.41 -21.94 1.89
CA SER A 73 -8.57 -22.84 1.85
C SER A 73 -9.56 -22.48 0.77
N VAL A 74 -9.98 -23.51 0.09
CA VAL A 74 -11.11 -23.55 -0.81
C VAL A 74 -12.33 -22.90 -0.15
N ALA A 75 -12.94 -21.95 -0.84
CA ALA A 75 -14.21 -21.33 -0.50
C ALA A 75 -14.25 -20.53 0.83
N CYS A 76 -13.69 -19.33 0.82
CA CYS A 76 -14.15 -18.31 1.74
C CYS A 76 -15.46 -17.71 1.26
N GLY A 77 -16.56 -18.30 1.72
CA GLY A 77 -17.85 -17.65 1.62
C GLY A 77 -17.96 -16.58 2.72
N SER A 78 -17.46 -15.38 2.53
CA SER A 78 -17.73 -14.30 3.47
C SER A 78 -18.86 -13.43 2.96
N THR A 79 -19.90 -13.29 3.74
CA THR A 79 -20.95 -12.30 3.56
C THR A 79 -20.60 -11.04 4.34
N LEU A 80 -19.54 -10.33 3.95
CA LEU A 80 -19.27 -9.00 4.45
C LEU A 80 -19.86 -7.99 3.50
N GLY A 81 -20.80 -7.23 3.97
CA GLY A 81 -21.48 -6.21 3.19
C GLY A 81 -22.47 -6.70 2.13
N GLY A 82 -22.94 -7.94 2.21
CA GLY A 82 -24.02 -8.44 1.36
C GLY A 82 -23.61 -9.01 0.01
N THR A 83 -22.33 -8.96 -0.36
CA THR A 83 -21.83 -9.58 -1.59
C THR A 83 -21.18 -10.91 -1.26
N LYS A 84 -21.76 -12.00 -1.76
CA LYS A 84 -21.17 -13.33 -1.65
C LYS A 84 -20.07 -13.44 -2.70
N VAL A 85 -18.81 -13.29 -2.29
CA VAL A 85 -17.68 -13.58 -3.16
C VAL A 85 -17.27 -15.03 -2.93
N THR A 86 -17.48 -15.88 -3.91
CA THR A 86 -16.86 -17.19 -3.95
C THR A 86 -15.42 -16.98 -4.37
N LEU A 87 -14.52 -16.95 -3.37
CA LEU A 87 -13.09 -16.92 -3.64
C LEU A 87 -12.64 -18.33 -4.04
N GLU A 88 -13.04 -18.79 -5.21
CA GLU A 88 -12.37 -19.93 -5.80
C GLU A 88 -10.90 -19.56 -5.91
N ARG A 89 -10.04 -20.52 -5.56
CA ARG A 89 -8.61 -20.43 -5.86
C ARG A 89 -8.51 -20.25 -7.37
N VAL A 90 -8.49 -19.01 -7.80
CA VAL A 90 -8.13 -18.72 -9.20
C VAL A 90 -6.72 -19.25 -9.33
N GLU A 91 -6.57 -20.40 -9.98
CA GLU A 91 -5.25 -20.82 -10.41
C GLU A 91 -4.59 -19.60 -11.02
N TRP A 92 -3.28 -19.48 -10.88
CA TRP A 92 -2.47 -18.38 -11.38
C TRP A 92 -2.62 -18.26 -12.91
N LYS A 93 -3.82 -17.95 -13.38
CA LYS A 93 -4.11 -17.72 -14.79
C LYS A 93 -3.74 -16.29 -15.09
N GLN A 94 -2.58 -16.14 -15.69
CA GLN A 94 -2.23 -14.89 -16.34
C GLN A 94 -3.28 -14.57 -17.41
N THR A 95 -3.53 -13.29 -17.62
CA THR A 95 -4.11 -12.82 -18.86
C THR A 95 -3.14 -13.22 -19.97
N THR A 96 -3.58 -14.09 -20.88
CA THR A 96 -2.74 -14.66 -21.94
C THR A 96 -2.11 -13.54 -22.77
N GLY A 97 -0.81 -13.65 -22.99
CA GLY A 97 -0.08 -12.80 -23.91
C GLY A 97 0.72 -11.64 -23.30
N TYR A 98 0.60 -11.34 -22.02
CA TYR A 98 1.52 -10.38 -21.39
C TYR A 98 2.93 -10.95 -21.29
N THR A 99 3.92 -10.12 -21.64
CA THR A 99 5.34 -10.46 -21.49
C THR A 99 5.96 -9.61 -20.39
N PHE A 100 6.94 -10.18 -19.70
CA PHE A 100 7.59 -9.53 -18.55
C PHE A 100 9.02 -9.17 -18.91
N SER A 101 9.46 -7.98 -18.43
CA SER A 101 10.84 -7.54 -18.54
C SER A 101 11.23 -6.66 -17.36
N TYR A 102 12.54 -6.46 -17.16
CA TYR A 102 13.12 -5.58 -16.16
C TYR A 102 14.02 -4.53 -16.83
N PRO A 103 13.45 -3.64 -17.68
CA PRO A 103 14.26 -2.77 -18.51
C PRO A 103 14.86 -1.58 -17.75
N TYR A 104 14.31 -1.26 -16.58
CA TYR A 104 14.72 -0.10 -15.79
C TYR A 104 15.92 -0.43 -14.91
N GLN A 105 17.02 0.28 -15.11
CA GLN A 105 18.23 0.14 -14.30
C GLN A 105 18.21 1.17 -13.19
N LEU A 106 17.79 0.78 -12.00
CA LEU A 106 17.86 1.62 -10.82
C LEU A 106 19.30 1.91 -10.45
N PRO A 107 19.68 3.17 -10.17
CA PRO A 107 21.04 3.53 -9.74
C PRO A 107 21.48 2.84 -8.46
N LEU A 108 20.52 2.52 -7.59
CA LEU A 108 20.73 1.88 -6.31
C LEU A 108 20.02 0.52 -6.28
N ASN A 109 20.73 -0.48 -5.78
CA ASN A 109 20.23 -1.83 -5.58
C ASN A 109 20.42 -2.26 -4.12
N MET A 110 19.97 -3.46 -3.77
CA MET A 110 20.02 -3.99 -2.40
C MET A 110 21.44 -4.07 -1.80
N THR A 111 22.50 -3.98 -2.61
CA THR A 111 23.88 -4.09 -2.14
C THR A 111 24.58 -2.74 -1.94
N ASN A 112 24.02 -1.65 -2.48
CA ASN A 112 24.61 -0.31 -2.42
C ASN A 112 23.69 0.77 -1.82
N GLY A 113 22.80 0.35 -0.89
CA GLY A 113 21.91 1.25 -0.16
C GLY A 113 20.55 1.49 -0.80
N GLY A 114 20.23 0.77 -1.88
CA GLY A 114 18.89 0.73 -2.45
C GLY A 114 17.99 -0.24 -1.72
N GLY A 115 16.75 0.15 -1.50
CA GLY A 115 15.68 -0.68 -0.98
C GLY A 115 14.68 -1.11 -2.05
N GLY A 116 13.57 -1.68 -1.63
CA GLY A 116 12.48 -2.02 -2.52
C GLY A 116 11.83 -0.79 -3.16
N VAL A 117 11.18 -0.99 -4.29
CA VAL A 117 10.42 0.05 -4.99
C VAL A 117 8.99 0.02 -4.48
N SER A 118 8.59 1.01 -3.70
CA SER A 118 7.24 1.07 -3.12
C SER A 118 6.19 1.40 -4.17
N GLY A 119 6.49 2.30 -5.11
CA GLY A 119 5.52 2.69 -6.10
C GLY A 119 6.13 3.18 -7.40
N VAL A 120 5.32 3.12 -8.44
CA VAL A 120 5.59 3.68 -9.76
C VAL A 120 4.36 4.43 -10.27
N ALA A 121 4.58 5.51 -11.01
CA ALA A 121 3.53 6.28 -11.65
C ALA A 121 3.97 6.72 -13.05
N MET A 122 3.03 6.85 -13.98
CA MET A 122 3.29 7.22 -15.36
C MET A 122 2.73 8.63 -15.62
N ASP A 123 3.51 9.47 -16.27
CA ASP A 123 3.05 10.78 -16.71
C ASP A 123 2.43 10.75 -18.11
N SER A 124 1.94 11.88 -18.59
CA SER A 124 1.28 11.98 -19.90
C SER A 124 2.20 11.78 -21.09
N LYS A 125 3.52 11.95 -20.90
CA LYS A 125 4.56 11.76 -21.92
C LYS A 125 5.01 10.31 -22.03
N GLY A 126 4.66 9.48 -21.02
CA GLY A 126 5.10 8.10 -20.87
C GLY A 126 6.39 7.97 -20.09
N ASP A 127 6.79 9.00 -19.35
CA ASP A 127 7.89 8.91 -18.43
C ASP A 127 7.43 8.19 -17.15
N LEU A 128 8.23 7.25 -16.66
CA LEU A 128 7.93 6.46 -15.47
C LEU A 128 8.66 7.04 -14.26
N TRP A 129 7.90 7.44 -13.27
CA TRP A 129 8.40 7.82 -11.96
C TRP A 129 8.41 6.62 -11.03
N ALA A 130 9.49 6.45 -10.27
CA ALA A 130 9.66 5.36 -9.31
C ALA A 130 10.08 5.89 -7.95
N PHE A 131 9.42 5.42 -6.90
CA PHE A 131 9.68 5.80 -5.51
C PHE A 131 10.27 4.61 -4.77
N GLN A 132 11.53 4.76 -4.33
CA GLN A 132 12.35 3.66 -3.79
C GLN A 132 12.71 3.92 -2.33
N ARG A 133 12.67 2.86 -1.50
CA ARG A 133 12.99 2.89 -0.06
C ARG A 133 14.51 2.83 0.16
N ASN A 134 15.21 3.90 -0.19
CA ASN A 134 16.67 3.96 -0.09
C ASN A 134 17.13 4.48 1.28
N ALA A 135 18.38 4.14 1.62
CA ALA A 135 19.02 4.62 2.82
C ALA A 135 19.17 6.15 2.84
N SER A 136 19.27 6.73 4.03
CA SER A 136 19.50 8.18 4.18
C SER A 136 20.77 8.63 3.44
N GLY A 137 20.70 9.80 2.85
CA GLY A 137 21.74 10.35 1.98
C GLY A 137 21.70 9.84 0.54
N GLN A 138 20.76 8.97 0.21
CA GLN A 138 20.55 8.45 -1.14
C GLN A 138 19.29 9.03 -1.78
N PRO A 139 19.28 9.30 -3.11
CA PRO A 139 18.05 9.73 -3.78
C PRO A 139 16.99 8.61 -3.72
N GLN A 140 15.73 9.01 -3.58
CA GLN A 140 14.62 8.08 -3.40
C GLN A 140 13.58 8.15 -4.54
N LEU A 141 13.60 9.21 -5.36
CA LEU A 141 12.68 9.39 -6.47
C LEU A 141 13.45 9.48 -7.79
N PHE A 142 13.00 8.71 -8.77
CA PHE A 142 13.65 8.54 -10.08
C PHE A 142 12.65 8.72 -11.20
N GLU A 143 13.08 9.35 -12.30
CA GLU A 143 12.31 9.47 -13.53
C GLU A 143 13.04 8.77 -14.67
N PHE A 144 12.32 7.95 -15.41
CA PHE A 144 12.80 7.21 -16.57
C PHE A 144 11.98 7.55 -17.80
N GLY A 145 12.64 7.75 -18.93
CA GLY A 145 11.97 7.99 -20.21
C GLY A 145 11.32 6.73 -20.79
N PRO A 146 10.54 6.91 -21.89
CA PRO A 146 9.93 5.80 -22.61
C PRO A 146 10.96 4.85 -23.25
N ASP A 147 12.22 5.26 -23.32
CA ASP A 147 13.35 4.44 -23.75
C ASP A 147 14.03 3.71 -22.58
N HIS A 148 13.40 3.73 -21.39
CA HIS A 148 13.82 3.13 -20.12
C HIS A 148 15.09 3.74 -19.52
N LYS A 149 15.59 4.85 -20.08
CA LYS A 149 16.78 5.52 -19.55
C LYS A 149 16.41 6.48 -18.43
N LEU A 150 17.27 6.52 -17.42
CA LEU A 150 17.16 7.47 -16.33
C LEU A 150 17.28 8.92 -16.87
N ILE A 151 16.26 9.74 -16.62
CA ILE A 151 16.23 11.16 -16.94
C ILE A 151 16.77 11.97 -15.77
N ARG A 152 16.27 11.70 -14.56
CA ARG A 152 16.68 12.41 -13.34
C ARG A 152 16.51 11.59 -12.08
N THR A 153 17.15 12.11 -11.03
CA THR A 153 16.94 11.71 -9.65
C THR A 153 16.53 12.93 -8.83
N VAL A 154 15.65 12.74 -7.85
CA VAL A 154 15.31 13.78 -6.87
C VAL A 154 15.78 13.28 -5.51
N GLY A 155 16.68 14.04 -4.92
CA GLY A 155 17.35 13.69 -3.67
C GLY A 155 16.78 14.42 -2.46
N GLU A 156 17.43 14.19 -1.32
CA GLU A 156 17.06 14.76 -0.04
C GLU A 156 17.21 16.29 0.02
N ASP A 157 18.01 16.88 -0.84
CA ASP A 157 18.16 18.31 -0.99
C ASP A 157 16.87 19.01 -1.47
N VAL A 158 15.97 18.26 -2.13
CA VAL A 158 14.69 18.76 -2.63
C VAL A 158 13.52 18.32 -1.75
N ILE A 159 13.43 17.01 -1.45
CA ILE A 159 12.30 16.43 -0.75
C ILE A 159 12.59 16.05 0.72
N GLY A 160 13.86 16.20 1.16
CA GLY A 160 14.32 15.64 2.43
C GLY A 160 14.29 14.11 2.41
N HIS A 161 14.84 13.48 3.46
CA HIS A 161 14.76 12.03 3.58
C HIS A 161 13.31 11.59 3.81
N GLN A 162 12.84 10.67 2.97
CA GLN A 162 11.53 10.04 3.14
C GLN A 162 11.71 8.79 4.01
N TYR A 163 11.09 8.77 5.17
CA TYR A 163 11.28 7.70 6.15
C TYR A 163 10.64 6.38 5.72
N LYS A 164 9.49 6.47 5.05
CA LYS A 164 8.83 5.31 4.44
C LYS A 164 8.18 5.72 3.12
N PRO A 165 8.96 5.77 2.03
CA PRO A 165 8.39 5.90 0.69
C PRO A 165 7.23 4.95 0.49
N HIS A 166 6.05 5.48 0.09
CA HIS A 166 4.86 4.68 -0.08
C HIS A 166 4.17 4.97 -1.41
N GLY A 167 2.99 5.58 -1.42
CA GLY A 167 2.27 5.89 -2.63
C GLY A 167 2.94 6.95 -3.50
N ILE A 168 2.76 6.83 -4.80
CA ILE A 168 3.15 7.81 -5.80
C ILE A 168 2.07 7.90 -6.86
N ALA A 169 1.70 9.11 -7.26
CA ALA A 169 0.73 9.35 -8.31
C ALA A 169 1.13 10.57 -9.15
N VAL A 170 0.62 10.66 -10.37
CA VAL A 170 0.79 11.82 -11.26
C VAL A 170 -0.57 12.44 -11.52
N ASP A 171 -0.69 13.77 -11.30
CA ASP A 171 -1.91 14.48 -11.58
C ASP A 171 -2.05 14.83 -13.07
N LYS A 172 -3.20 15.38 -13.46
CA LYS A 172 -3.49 15.73 -14.87
C LYS A 172 -2.56 16.79 -15.48
N ASP A 173 -1.82 17.51 -14.64
CA ASP A 173 -0.87 18.55 -15.04
C ASP A 173 0.58 18.02 -14.97
N ASP A 174 0.75 16.69 -14.92
CA ASP A 174 2.00 15.95 -14.81
C ASP A 174 2.79 16.24 -13.52
N ASN A 175 2.16 16.81 -12.49
CA ASN A 175 2.83 16.94 -11.21
C ASN A 175 2.88 15.58 -10.50
N VAL A 176 4.02 15.30 -9.89
CA VAL A 176 4.27 14.07 -9.16
C VAL A 176 3.94 14.25 -7.69
N TRP A 177 3.12 13.35 -7.17
CA TRP A 177 2.72 13.34 -5.77
C TRP A 177 3.31 12.10 -5.10
N ILE A 178 3.93 12.30 -3.93
CA ILE A 178 4.55 11.23 -3.14
C ILE A 178 4.03 11.26 -1.71
N CYS A 179 3.87 10.07 -1.13
CA CYS A 179 3.45 9.89 0.26
C CYS A 179 4.61 9.31 1.08
N ASP A 180 4.99 9.98 2.16
CA ASP A 180 5.88 9.44 3.17
C ASP A 180 5.05 8.97 4.36
N ALA A 181 4.78 7.66 4.42
CA ALA A 181 3.91 7.10 5.44
C ALA A 181 4.43 7.32 6.87
N SER A 182 5.74 7.14 7.11
CA SER A 182 6.34 7.36 8.42
C SER A 182 6.69 8.82 8.68
N GLY A 183 7.00 9.58 7.63
CA GLY A 183 7.26 11.01 7.74
C GLY A 183 6.00 11.88 7.87
N SER A 184 4.81 11.29 7.70
CA SER A 184 3.50 11.97 7.84
C SER A 184 3.34 13.17 6.91
N THR A 185 3.82 13.04 5.66
CA THR A 185 3.74 14.08 4.66
C THR A 185 3.31 13.55 3.30
N VAL A 186 2.57 14.39 2.57
CA VAL A 186 2.33 14.25 1.13
C VAL A 186 2.99 15.44 0.44
N MET A 187 3.76 15.18 -0.60
CA MET A 187 4.47 16.21 -1.33
C MET A 187 4.03 16.22 -2.79
N LYS A 188 3.90 17.42 -3.34
CA LYS A 188 3.67 17.67 -4.77
C LYS A 188 4.94 18.25 -5.38
N LEU A 189 5.39 17.66 -6.47
CA LEU A 189 6.51 18.14 -7.26
C LEU A 189 6.04 18.53 -8.67
N SER A 190 6.73 19.50 -9.29
CA SER A 190 6.52 19.79 -10.70
C SER A 190 7.00 18.65 -11.59
N PRO A 191 6.65 18.64 -12.89
CA PRO A 191 7.21 17.69 -13.86
C PRO A 191 8.75 17.70 -13.95
N GLU A 192 9.38 18.82 -13.53
CA GLU A 192 10.84 18.93 -13.47
C GLU A 192 11.44 18.49 -12.13
N GLY A 193 10.61 17.92 -11.23
CA GLY A 193 11.06 17.43 -9.92
C GLY A 193 11.27 18.52 -8.86
N LYS A 194 10.71 19.73 -9.03
CA LYS A 194 10.79 20.81 -8.03
C LYS A 194 9.65 20.68 -7.02
N LEU A 195 9.95 20.79 -5.74
CA LEU A 195 8.94 20.78 -4.68
C LEU A 195 8.02 22.01 -4.82
N LEU A 196 6.72 21.76 -4.94
CA LEU A 196 5.67 22.79 -5.07
C LEU A 196 4.85 22.94 -3.80
N LEU A 197 4.56 21.83 -3.11
CA LEU A 197 3.68 21.81 -1.94
C LEU A 197 4.07 20.66 -1.02
N THR A 198 3.97 20.90 0.29
CA THR A 198 4.00 19.86 1.32
C THR A 198 2.71 19.96 2.14
N ILE A 199 2.02 18.85 2.30
CA ILE A 199 0.85 18.67 3.16
C ILE A 199 1.28 17.82 4.34
N GLY A 200 0.84 18.18 5.54
CA GLY A 200 1.32 17.60 6.78
C GLY A 200 2.58 18.29 7.30
N THR A 201 3.11 17.79 8.41
CA THR A 201 4.34 18.27 9.02
C THR A 201 5.26 17.08 9.24
N ARG A 202 6.45 17.13 8.66
CA ARG A 202 7.40 16.02 8.73
C ARG A 202 7.68 15.59 10.17
N GLY A 203 7.49 14.30 10.43
CA GLY A 203 7.72 13.70 11.75
C GLY A 203 6.66 14.02 12.79
N HIS A 204 5.59 14.72 12.43
CA HIS A 204 4.49 15.04 13.35
C HIS A 204 3.19 14.42 12.86
N ARG A 205 2.75 13.38 13.54
CA ARG A 205 1.46 12.71 13.29
C ARG A 205 0.34 13.44 14.02
N GLY A 206 -0.85 13.43 13.46
CA GLY A 206 -2.02 13.97 14.14
C GLY A 206 -3.24 14.18 13.27
N ASP A 207 -4.25 14.75 13.90
CA ASP A 207 -5.52 15.02 13.25
C ASP A 207 -5.45 16.23 12.32
N TRP A 208 -6.25 16.18 11.29
CA TRP A 208 -6.61 17.38 10.54
C TRP A 208 -7.78 18.07 11.23
N LYS A 209 -7.55 19.28 11.72
CA LYS A 209 -8.53 20.15 12.40
C LYS A 209 -8.48 21.52 11.73
N GLU A 210 -9.25 21.66 10.65
CA GLU A 210 -9.22 22.88 9.82
C GLU A 210 -9.63 24.12 10.61
N GLU A 211 -10.56 23.97 11.56
CA GLU A 211 -11.10 25.05 12.40
C GLU A 211 -10.06 25.74 13.27
N ILE A 212 -8.95 25.06 13.57
CA ILE A 212 -7.81 25.64 14.32
C ILE A 212 -6.54 25.73 13.48
N GLY A 213 -6.63 25.46 12.18
CA GLY A 213 -5.49 25.50 11.27
C GLY A 213 -4.49 24.36 11.44
N GLN A 214 -4.82 23.31 12.19
CA GLN A 214 -3.99 22.13 12.35
C GLN A 214 -4.21 21.19 11.13
N ARG A 215 -3.15 20.97 10.36
CA ARG A 215 -3.18 20.16 9.15
C ARG A 215 -2.14 19.04 9.23
N LEU A 216 -2.34 18.14 10.20
CA LEU A 216 -1.45 17.01 10.41
C LEU A 216 -2.03 15.77 9.72
N LEU A 217 -1.11 14.91 9.29
CA LEU A 217 -1.40 13.61 8.72
C LEU A 217 -0.95 12.52 9.69
N TRP A 218 -1.62 11.37 9.63
CA TRP A 218 -1.22 10.19 10.41
C TRP A 218 -0.18 9.37 9.67
N GLN A 219 -0.61 8.63 8.69
CA GLN A 219 0.20 7.79 7.83
C GLN A 219 -0.37 7.89 6.42
N PRO A 220 0.01 8.90 5.64
CA PRO A 220 -0.47 9.02 4.27
C PRO A 220 0.11 7.90 3.42
N MET A 221 -0.78 7.06 2.91
CA MET A 221 -0.42 5.86 2.18
C MET A 221 -0.44 6.08 0.68
N ASP A 222 -1.46 6.79 0.20
CA ASP A 222 -1.65 7.01 -1.23
C ASP A 222 -2.48 8.27 -1.49
N VAL A 223 -2.45 8.76 -2.73
CA VAL A 223 -3.20 9.93 -3.18
C VAL A 223 -3.85 9.64 -4.53
N ALA A 224 -5.12 10.06 -4.67
CA ALA A 224 -5.87 9.92 -5.90
C ALA A 224 -6.56 11.22 -6.30
N PHE A 225 -6.86 11.35 -7.59
CA PHE A 225 -7.43 12.57 -8.16
C PHE A 225 -8.78 12.28 -8.83
N ALA A 226 -9.75 13.12 -8.53
CA ALA A 226 -11.02 13.10 -9.26
C ALA A 226 -10.87 13.81 -10.62
N PRO A 227 -11.77 13.56 -11.58
CA PRO A 227 -11.76 14.25 -12.87
C PRO A 227 -11.84 15.77 -12.79
N ASN A 228 -12.48 16.32 -11.74
CA ASN A 228 -12.54 17.77 -11.48
C ASN A 228 -11.25 18.34 -10.87
N GLY A 229 -10.29 17.47 -10.53
CA GLY A 229 -9.01 17.80 -9.91
C GLY A 229 -9.01 17.75 -8.39
N ASP A 230 -10.11 17.41 -7.74
CA ASP A 230 -10.12 17.20 -6.29
C ASP A 230 -9.15 16.07 -5.90
N ILE A 231 -8.60 16.21 -4.71
CA ILE A 231 -7.50 15.38 -4.19
C ILE A 231 -8.04 14.56 -3.01
N TYR A 232 -7.79 13.26 -3.03
CA TYR A 232 -8.11 12.36 -1.92
C TYR A 232 -6.81 11.75 -1.38
N ILE A 233 -6.55 11.96 -0.10
CA ILE A 233 -5.41 11.36 0.61
C ILE A 233 -5.95 10.24 1.48
N GLY A 234 -5.47 9.02 1.22
CA GLY A 234 -5.76 7.85 2.03
C GLY A 234 -4.72 7.66 3.12
N GLU A 235 -5.15 7.41 4.35
CA GLU A 235 -4.28 7.28 5.51
C GLU A 235 -4.61 6.07 6.37
N GLY A 236 -3.58 5.54 7.00
CA GLY A 236 -3.68 4.50 8.01
C GLY A 236 -3.25 3.13 7.51
N HIS A 237 -2.23 2.57 8.13
CA HIS A 237 -1.72 1.23 7.90
C HIS A 237 -1.93 0.39 9.16
N ALA A 238 -2.62 -0.74 9.04
CA ALA A 238 -3.09 -1.50 10.19
C ALA A 238 -1.99 -2.20 11.01
N ASP A 239 -0.82 -2.42 10.42
CA ASP A 239 0.30 -3.17 11.02
C ASP A 239 1.49 -2.29 11.44
N GLU A 240 1.37 -0.97 11.35
CA GLU A 240 2.44 -0.06 11.73
C GLU A 240 2.44 0.24 13.23
N SER A 241 3.62 0.09 13.83
CA SER A 241 3.82 0.46 15.23
C SER A 241 3.67 1.97 15.43
N PRO A 242 2.99 2.40 16.49
CA PRO A 242 2.89 3.81 16.85
C PRO A 242 4.24 4.48 17.15
N ASN A 243 5.27 3.69 17.36
CA ASN A 243 6.62 4.15 17.66
C ASN A 243 7.47 4.41 16.41
N ASP A 244 6.93 4.20 15.20
CA ASP A 244 7.61 4.62 13.99
C ASP A 244 7.62 6.15 13.92
N ILE A 245 8.77 6.68 14.24
CA ILE A 245 9.24 8.06 14.09
C ILE A 245 8.20 9.18 14.24
N GLY A 246 8.34 9.94 15.30
CA GLY A 246 7.82 11.31 15.41
C GLY A 246 6.49 11.51 16.10
N SER A 247 5.95 10.53 16.80
CA SER A 247 4.84 10.77 17.72
C SER A 247 5.39 10.92 19.13
N ASP A 248 5.39 12.15 19.66
CA ASP A 248 5.68 12.43 21.05
C ASP A 248 4.52 12.01 21.99
N ASP A 249 3.40 11.55 21.43
CA ASP A 249 2.21 11.14 22.17
C ASP A 249 2.00 9.63 22.09
N PRO A 250 2.31 8.88 23.15
CA PRO A 250 2.12 7.43 23.20
C PRO A 250 0.64 7.00 23.20
N THR A 251 -0.30 7.91 23.32
CA THR A 251 -1.74 7.63 23.24
C THR A 251 -2.28 7.74 21.83
N ASN A 252 -1.53 8.31 20.92
CA ASN A 252 -1.87 8.47 19.51
C ASN A 252 -1.62 7.20 18.68
N ASN A 253 -2.08 6.12 19.14
CA ASN A 253 -1.53 4.79 18.89
C ASN A 253 -2.23 3.97 17.89
N ILE A 254 -3.26 4.43 17.28
CA ILE A 254 -4.02 3.60 16.36
C ILE A 254 -4.08 4.40 15.07
N GLY A 255 -3.42 3.90 14.05
CA GLY A 255 -3.56 4.47 12.73
C GLY A 255 -5.05 4.56 12.42
N LEU A 256 -5.61 5.74 12.62
CA LEU A 256 -6.99 6.01 12.24
C LEU A 256 -7.04 5.97 10.73
N ALA A 257 -7.58 4.90 10.18
CA ALA A 257 -7.85 4.84 8.77
C ALA A 257 -8.79 5.99 8.40
N ARG A 258 -8.33 6.86 7.52
CA ARG A 258 -9.00 8.12 7.18
C ARG A 258 -8.81 8.44 5.71
N VAL A 259 -9.80 9.09 5.13
CA VAL A 259 -9.65 9.77 3.84
C VAL A 259 -9.82 11.28 4.07
N ILE A 260 -8.89 12.05 3.56
CA ILE A 260 -8.97 13.52 3.52
C ILE A 260 -9.29 13.93 2.09
N HIS A 261 -10.28 14.79 1.92
CA HIS A 261 -10.72 15.35 0.65
C HIS A 261 -10.37 16.83 0.59
N LEU A 262 -9.56 17.19 -0.39
CA LEU A 262 -9.17 18.57 -0.70
C LEU A 262 -9.64 18.93 -2.10
N ASP A 263 -9.89 20.21 -2.34
CA ASP A 263 -10.08 20.68 -3.70
C ASP A 263 -8.75 20.71 -4.48
N LYS A 264 -8.82 20.98 -5.77
CA LYS A 264 -7.65 21.06 -6.68
C LYS A 264 -6.58 22.07 -6.26
N SER A 265 -6.93 23.03 -5.38
CA SER A 265 -5.98 24.01 -4.84
C SER A 265 -5.33 23.54 -3.52
N GLY A 266 -5.74 22.40 -2.99
CA GLY A 266 -5.30 21.87 -1.69
C GLY A 266 -6.09 22.41 -0.51
N LYS A 267 -7.23 23.08 -0.74
CA LYS A 267 -8.12 23.54 0.33
C LYS A 267 -8.98 22.39 0.81
N PHE A 268 -9.10 22.28 2.15
CA PHE A 268 -9.90 21.25 2.81
C PHE A 268 -11.39 21.36 2.45
N ILE A 269 -12.00 20.23 2.11
CA ILE A 269 -13.43 20.09 1.87
C ILE A 269 -14.05 19.30 3.02
N ASN A 270 -13.62 18.06 3.23
CA ASN A 270 -14.08 17.20 4.31
C ASN A 270 -13.10 16.06 4.57
N GLN A 271 -13.40 15.25 5.57
CA GLN A 271 -12.73 13.98 5.84
C GLN A 271 -13.73 12.97 6.39
N TRP A 272 -13.41 11.67 6.23
CA TRP A 272 -14.19 10.61 6.86
C TRP A 272 -13.30 9.48 7.34
N PHE A 273 -13.74 8.80 8.38
CA PHE A 273 -12.97 7.81 9.12
C PHE A 273 -13.53 6.41 8.91
N GLY A 274 -12.65 5.43 8.96
CA GLY A 274 -13.02 4.03 8.77
C GLY A 274 -13.76 3.40 9.94
N GLU A 275 -13.44 3.76 11.17
CA GLU A 275 -14.01 3.21 12.41
C GLU A 275 -14.03 1.67 12.46
N ASN A 276 -13.08 1.01 11.87
CA ASN A 276 -12.75 -0.42 11.91
C ASN A 276 -13.76 -1.42 11.33
N TRP A 277 -15.03 -1.49 11.75
CA TRP A 277 -15.92 -2.59 11.38
C TRP A 277 -17.36 -2.19 11.08
N GLY A 278 -17.99 -2.96 10.18
CA GLY A 278 -19.36 -2.83 9.75
C GLY A 278 -19.51 -2.36 8.30
N PRO A 279 -20.73 -2.26 7.78
CA PRO A 279 -20.99 -1.69 6.47
C PRO A 279 -20.46 -0.24 6.40
N GLY A 280 -19.64 0.06 5.40
CA GLY A 280 -19.06 1.38 5.25
C GLY A 280 -17.96 1.72 6.24
N LYS A 281 -17.35 0.75 6.89
CA LYS A 281 -16.19 0.89 7.76
C LYS A 281 -14.95 0.36 7.04
N PHE A 282 -13.77 0.88 7.37
CA PHE A 282 -12.48 0.37 6.89
C PHE A 282 -11.42 0.52 7.97
N ALA A 283 -10.48 -0.41 8.01
CA ALA A 283 -9.44 -0.47 9.03
C ALA A 283 -8.10 0.07 8.55
N SER A 284 -7.86 0.05 7.25
CA SER A 284 -6.67 0.63 6.63
C SER A 284 -7.02 1.27 5.30
N VAL A 285 -6.24 2.28 4.89
CA VAL A 285 -6.29 2.79 3.52
C VAL A 285 -4.90 2.63 2.94
N HIS A 286 -4.66 1.53 2.22
CA HIS A 286 -3.35 1.30 1.61
C HIS A 286 -3.27 1.92 0.22
N GLY A 287 -4.20 1.57 -0.65
CA GLY A 287 -4.37 2.20 -1.95
C GLY A 287 -5.72 2.93 -2.04
N ILE A 288 -5.75 4.02 -2.77
CA ILE A 288 -6.96 4.80 -3.03
C ILE A 288 -7.06 5.11 -4.52
N GLY A 289 -8.26 4.97 -5.09
CA GLY A 289 -8.53 5.34 -6.47
C GLY A 289 -9.84 6.08 -6.61
N VAL A 290 -9.98 6.90 -7.64
CA VAL A 290 -11.24 7.56 -7.97
C VAL A 290 -11.75 7.01 -9.30
N ASP A 291 -12.94 6.44 -9.29
CA ASP A 291 -13.59 5.96 -10.52
C ASP A 291 -13.89 7.14 -11.45
N PRO A 292 -13.22 7.22 -12.60
CA PRO A 292 -13.35 8.39 -13.48
C PRO A 292 -14.74 8.52 -14.13
N THR A 293 -15.57 7.47 -14.05
CA THR A 293 -16.90 7.48 -14.64
C THR A 293 -17.97 8.09 -13.75
N ASN A 294 -17.78 8.06 -12.43
CA ASN A 294 -18.81 8.46 -11.48
C ASN A 294 -18.29 9.24 -10.26
N GLY A 295 -16.95 9.40 -10.14
CA GLY A 295 -16.32 10.12 -9.04
C GLY A 295 -16.36 9.38 -7.69
N ASN A 296 -16.70 8.11 -7.68
CA ASN A 296 -16.65 7.31 -6.44
C ASN A 296 -15.21 7.04 -6.03
N VAL A 297 -14.96 7.14 -4.74
CA VAL A 297 -13.67 6.87 -4.11
C VAL A 297 -13.63 5.41 -3.69
N TRP A 298 -12.66 4.70 -4.22
CA TRP A 298 -12.39 3.30 -3.93
C TRP A 298 -11.23 3.20 -2.96
N ILE A 299 -11.46 2.55 -1.82
CA ILE A 299 -10.50 2.42 -0.73
C ILE A 299 -10.06 0.97 -0.66
N GLY A 300 -8.76 0.73 -0.83
CA GLY A 300 -8.14 -0.56 -0.57
C GLY A 300 -7.96 -0.76 0.95
N ASP A 301 -8.94 -1.40 1.58
CA ASP A 301 -8.86 -1.85 2.97
C ASP A 301 -8.03 -3.13 3.01
N ARG A 302 -6.70 -2.92 2.86
CA ARG A 302 -5.70 -3.91 2.47
C ARG A 302 -5.77 -5.18 3.30
N ASP A 303 -5.63 -5.04 4.61
CA ASP A 303 -5.50 -6.17 5.53
C ASP A 303 -6.85 -6.84 5.84
N GLN A 304 -7.94 -6.23 5.39
CA GLN A 304 -9.28 -6.78 5.45
C GLN A 304 -9.70 -7.45 4.14
N TYR A 305 -8.81 -7.50 3.15
CA TYR A 305 -9.05 -8.13 1.83
C TYR A 305 -10.32 -7.63 1.15
N ARG A 306 -10.51 -6.31 1.13
CA ARG A 306 -11.71 -5.73 0.54
C ARG A 306 -11.45 -4.33 -0.05
N ILE A 307 -12.35 -3.94 -0.93
CA ILE A 307 -12.47 -2.58 -1.42
C ILE A 307 -13.72 -1.98 -0.80
N VAL A 308 -13.61 -0.81 -0.19
CA VAL A 308 -14.76 -0.07 0.33
C VAL A 308 -14.97 1.16 -0.52
N ILE A 309 -16.18 1.33 -1.06
CA ILE A 309 -16.49 2.38 -2.03
C ILE A 309 -17.39 3.43 -1.38
N TYR A 310 -16.98 4.68 -1.55
CA TYR A 310 -17.72 5.87 -1.12
C TYR A 310 -17.99 6.79 -2.30
N THR A 311 -19.01 7.65 -2.20
CA THR A 311 -19.12 8.81 -3.09
C THR A 311 -17.97 9.78 -2.81
N GLY A 312 -17.67 10.69 -3.75
CA GLY A 312 -16.66 11.73 -3.54
C GLY A 312 -16.93 12.64 -2.32
N THR A 313 -18.16 12.61 -1.77
CA THR A 313 -18.53 13.35 -0.56
C THR A 313 -18.46 12.54 0.74
N GLY A 314 -17.97 11.30 0.68
CA GLY A 314 -17.80 10.44 1.86
C GLY A 314 -19.05 9.65 2.27
N ARG A 315 -20.05 9.47 1.40
CA ARG A 315 -21.18 8.59 1.65
C ARG A 315 -20.87 7.16 1.19
N PHE A 316 -21.04 6.19 2.06
CA PHE A 316 -20.84 4.77 1.74
C PHE A 316 -21.73 4.31 0.57
N VAL A 317 -21.15 3.52 -0.33
CA VAL A 317 -21.84 2.93 -1.49
C VAL A 317 -21.93 1.43 -1.36
N LYS A 318 -20.78 0.75 -1.34
CA LYS A 318 -20.71 -0.72 -1.20
C LYS A 318 -19.32 -1.19 -0.79
N THR A 319 -19.24 -2.48 -0.47
CA THR A 319 -17.98 -3.19 -0.23
C THR A 319 -17.83 -4.32 -1.23
N ILE A 320 -16.63 -4.54 -1.71
CA ILE A 320 -16.23 -5.64 -2.58
C ILE A 320 -15.19 -6.46 -1.83
N SER A 321 -15.46 -7.73 -1.57
CA SER A 321 -14.48 -8.64 -0.97
C SER A 321 -13.46 -9.09 -2.01
N MET A 322 -12.19 -9.10 -1.62
CA MET A 322 -11.09 -9.52 -2.45
C MET A 322 -10.42 -10.77 -1.84
N ARG A 323 -9.67 -11.50 -2.64
CA ARG A 323 -9.03 -12.75 -2.18
C ARG A 323 -7.74 -12.55 -1.39
N ASN A 324 -7.11 -11.37 -1.53
CA ASN A 324 -5.83 -11.04 -0.89
C ASN A 324 -5.73 -9.54 -0.63
N LEU A 325 -4.55 -9.09 -0.18
CA LEU A 325 -4.24 -7.70 0.12
C LEU A 325 -4.60 -6.79 -1.07
N VAL A 326 -5.32 -5.72 -0.81
CA VAL A 326 -5.62 -4.69 -1.81
C VAL A 326 -4.61 -3.56 -1.65
N CYS A 327 -3.49 -3.66 -2.35
CA CYS A 327 -2.38 -2.71 -2.18
C CYS A 327 -2.56 -1.43 -3.00
N ALA A 328 -3.01 -1.53 -4.25
CA ALA A 328 -3.29 -0.36 -5.08
C ALA A 328 -4.60 -0.52 -5.85
N ILE A 329 -5.17 0.61 -6.24
CA ILE A 329 -6.38 0.71 -7.07
C ILE A 329 -6.14 1.75 -8.16
N ASN A 330 -6.09 1.30 -9.41
CA ASN A 330 -5.93 2.16 -10.57
C ASN A 330 -7.04 1.92 -11.59
N PHE A 331 -7.27 2.87 -12.47
CA PHE A 331 -8.21 2.72 -13.59
C PHE A 331 -7.44 2.87 -14.91
N ASP A 332 -7.65 1.94 -15.84
CA ASP A 332 -7.02 2.00 -17.16
C ASP A 332 -7.65 3.06 -18.06
N SER A 333 -7.10 3.25 -19.26
CA SER A 333 -7.60 4.22 -20.24
C SER A 333 -9.03 3.93 -20.72
N HIS A 334 -9.58 2.77 -20.41
CA HIS A 334 -10.97 2.39 -20.66
C HIS A 334 -11.83 2.46 -19.40
N ASN A 335 -11.31 3.06 -18.33
CA ASN A 335 -11.95 3.18 -17.02
C ASN A 335 -12.26 1.84 -16.36
N VAL A 336 -11.49 0.81 -16.64
CA VAL A 336 -11.61 -0.49 -15.98
C VAL A 336 -10.70 -0.52 -14.76
N PRO A 337 -11.20 -0.94 -13.59
CA PRO A 337 -10.39 -0.99 -12.37
C PRO A 337 -9.36 -2.11 -12.40
N TRP A 338 -8.17 -1.79 -11.89
CA TRP A 338 -7.06 -2.69 -11.67
C TRP A 338 -6.62 -2.65 -10.21
N ILE A 339 -6.27 -3.81 -9.67
CA ILE A 339 -5.91 -3.99 -8.27
C ILE A 339 -4.53 -4.65 -8.18
N ALA A 340 -3.62 -4.07 -7.40
CA ALA A 340 -2.43 -4.79 -6.99
C ALA A 340 -2.81 -5.75 -5.85
N SER A 341 -2.71 -7.06 -6.12
CA SER A 341 -3.04 -8.12 -5.16
C SER A 341 -1.77 -8.59 -4.47
N GLY A 342 -1.40 -7.91 -3.39
CA GLY A 342 -0.08 -7.91 -2.75
C GLY A 342 0.63 -9.26 -2.68
N ASN A 343 0.25 -10.11 -1.73
CA ASN A 343 0.89 -11.42 -1.53
C ASN A 343 0.54 -12.48 -2.60
N ASP A 344 -0.39 -12.19 -3.49
CA ASP A 344 -0.62 -13.03 -4.67
C ASP A 344 0.49 -12.88 -5.70
N GLY A 345 1.22 -11.76 -5.66
CA GLY A 345 2.18 -11.42 -6.70
C GLY A 345 1.51 -11.24 -8.06
N GLN A 346 0.33 -10.62 -8.08
CA GLN A 346 -0.49 -10.41 -9.27
C GLN A 346 -1.13 -9.02 -9.30
N MET A 347 -1.38 -8.53 -10.51
CA MET A 347 -2.28 -7.41 -10.81
C MET A 347 -3.56 -7.97 -11.38
N LEU A 348 -4.68 -7.59 -10.78
CA LEU A 348 -6.00 -8.07 -11.16
C LEU A 348 -6.76 -6.99 -11.90
N LYS A 349 -7.23 -7.31 -13.09
CA LYS A 349 -8.26 -6.53 -13.78
C LYS A 349 -9.61 -7.01 -13.28
N ILE A 350 -10.45 -6.12 -12.80
CA ILE A 350 -11.77 -6.47 -12.26
C ILE A 350 -12.88 -5.63 -12.91
N ASP A 351 -14.12 -6.07 -12.78
CA ASP A 351 -15.27 -5.22 -13.02
C ASP A 351 -15.65 -4.42 -11.75
N ARG A 352 -16.67 -3.56 -11.87
CA ARG A 352 -17.14 -2.75 -10.74
C ARG A 352 -17.88 -3.56 -9.67
N ASP A 353 -18.17 -4.81 -9.89
CA ASP A 353 -18.77 -5.73 -8.92
C ASP A 353 -17.72 -6.63 -8.25
N GLY A 354 -16.47 -6.54 -8.70
CA GLY A 354 -15.34 -7.28 -8.15
C GLY A 354 -15.06 -8.60 -8.84
N ASN A 355 -15.74 -8.90 -9.95
CA ASN A 355 -15.42 -10.09 -10.72
C ASN A 355 -14.07 -9.91 -11.40
N ILE A 356 -13.20 -10.93 -11.29
CA ILE A 356 -11.87 -10.91 -11.90
C ILE A 356 -12.01 -11.16 -13.40
N LEU A 357 -11.66 -10.17 -14.20
CA LEU A 357 -11.66 -10.22 -15.66
C LEU A 357 -10.33 -10.76 -16.21
N GLY A 358 -9.25 -10.61 -15.44
CA GLY A 358 -7.93 -11.08 -15.82
C GLY A 358 -6.93 -10.89 -14.68
N ALA A 359 -5.83 -11.63 -14.76
CA ALA A 359 -4.73 -11.55 -13.81
C ALA A 359 -3.40 -11.57 -14.55
N ILE A 360 -2.46 -10.73 -14.14
CA ILE A 360 -1.10 -10.68 -14.65
C ILE A 360 -0.15 -10.93 -13.48
N GLY A 361 0.86 -11.74 -13.70
CA GLY A 361 1.86 -12.10 -12.69
C GLY A 361 1.92 -13.61 -12.49
N ASN A 362 3.14 -14.10 -12.22
CA ASN A 362 3.45 -15.52 -12.06
C ASN A 362 3.43 -15.96 -10.60
N GLY A 363 2.77 -15.18 -9.73
CA GLY A 363 2.69 -15.47 -8.31
C GLY A 363 3.85 -14.91 -7.49
N ARG A 364 3.90 -15.31 -6.23
CA ARG A 364 4.90 -14.83 -5.28
C ARG A 364 6.27 -15.41 -5.57
N GLY A 365 7.29 -14.55 -5.59
CA GLY A 365 8.67 -14.95 -5.80
C GLY A 365 9.52 -13.85 -6.43
N THR A 366 10.76 -14.18 -6.78
CA THR A 366 11.74 -13.25 -7.37
C THR A 366 12.06 -13.56 -8.85
N GLY A 367 11.44 -14.59 -9.41
CA GLY A 367 11.61 -14.95 -10.83
C GLY A 367 10.90 -13.99 -11.77
N LEU A 368 11.05 -14.23 -13.07
CA LEU A 368 10.45 -13.39 -14.10
C LEU A 368 8.93 -13.39 -13.99
N GLY A 369 8.35 -12.18 -13.84
CA GLY A 369 6.92 -11.98 -13.65
C GLY A 369 6.41 -12.41 -12.27
N GLN A 370 7.28 -12.75 -11.33
CA GLN A 370 6.93 -12.98 -9.95
C GLN A 370 7.20 -11.72 -9.12
N PHE A 371 6.45 -11.53 -8.05
CA PHE A 371 6.60 -10.44 -7.10
C PHE A 371 6.60 -10.99 -5.67
N MET A 372 7.45 -10.47 -4.82
CA MET A 372 7.41 -10.78 -3.39
C MET A 372 6.22 -10.09 -2.74
N GLU A 373 6.01 -8.82 -3.09
CA GLU A 373 4.83 -8.06 -2.74
C GLU A 373 4.62 -6.94 -3.77
N THR A 374 3.50 -7.00 -4.50
CA THR A 374 3.10 -5.88 -5.37
C THR A 374 2.46 -4.81 -4.51
N ASP A 375 2.97 -3.59 -4.57
CA ASP A 375 2.44 -2.48 -3.79
C ASP A 375 1.67 -1.52 -4.70
N PHE A 376 2.35 -0.64 -5.41
CA PHE A 376 1.71 0.26 -6.36
C PHE A 376 2.10 -0.06 -7.79
N MET A 377 1.19 0.26 -8.70
CA MET A 377 1.35 0.02 -10.13
C MET A 377 1.00 1.27 -10.94
N ALA A 378 1.55 1.34 -12.15
CA ALA A 378 1.15 2.29 -13.17
C ALA A 378 0.58 1.57 -14.39
N LEU A 379 -0.30 2.25 -15.10
CA LEU A 379 -0.92 1.78 -16.34
C LEU A 379 -0.65 2.81 -17.43
N ASP A 380 -0.19 2.36 -18.60
CA ASP A 380 -0.08 3.24 -19.76
C ASP A 380 -1.30 3.17 -20.68
N ARG A 381 -1.35 4.04 -21.66
CA ARG A 381 -2.46 4.09 -22.63
C ARG A 381 -2.46 2.92 -23.62
N LYS A 382 -1.38 2.15 -23.69
CA LYS A 382 -1.26 0.96 -24.53
C LYS A 382 -1.71 -0.31 -23.80
N GLY A 383 -2.07 -0.18 -22.53
CA GLY A 383 -2.47 -1.28 -21.67
C GLY A 383 -1.29 -2.01 -21.01
N ASN A 384 -0.07 -1.48 -21.10
CA ASN A 384 1.05 -2.03 -20.35
C ASN A 384 0.88 -1.69 -18.88
N VAL A 385 1.40 -2.57 -18.03
CA VAL A 385 1.36 -2.43 -16.57
C VAL A 385 2.79 -2.39 -16.05
N TYR A 386 3.05 -1.51 -15.11
CA TYR A 386 4.34 -1.35 -14.46
C TYR A 386 4.16 -1.51 -12.96
N SER A 387 5.07 -2.19 -12.30
CA SER A 387 5.02 -2.34 -10.84
C SER A 387 6.41 -2.38 -10.22
N GLY A 388 6.54 -1.73 -9.09
CA GLY A 388 7.62 -1.95 -8.16
C GLY A 388 7.42 -3.22 -7.35
N ASP A 389 8.44 -3.61 -6.61
CA ASP A 389 8.38 -4.65 -5.59
C ASP A 389 8.98 -4.10 -4.30
N THR A 390 8.21 -4.08 -3.22
CA THR A 390 8.62 -3.43 -1.95
C THR A 390 9.79 -4.12 -1.27
N THR A 391 10.11 -5.34 -1.66
CA THR A 391 11.16 -6.16 -1.03
C THR A 391 12.41 -6.30 -1.89
N VAL A 392 12.34 -5.91 -3.16
CA VAL A 392 13.47 -5.94 -4.08
C VAL A 392 13.59 -4.65 -4.88
N ALA A 393 14.81 -4.20 -5.14
CA ALA A 393 15.10 -3.01 -5.95
C ALA A 393 14.85 -3.32 -7.43
N ARG A 394 13.57 -3.38 -7.83
CA ARG A 394 13.17 -3.80 -9.18
C ARG A 394 11.89 -3.14 -9.63
N ILE A 395 11.86 -2.76 -10.90
CA ILE A 395 10.65 -2.36 -11.61
C ILE A 395 10.38 -3.39 -12.71
N THR A 396 9.20 -3.95 -12.70
CA THR A 396 8.74 -4.90 -13.72
C THR A 396 7.85 -4.17 -14.72
N GLU A 397 8.17 -4.32 -16.01
CA GLU A 397 7.31 -3.95 -17.12
C GLU A 397 6.56 -5.20 -17.61
N MET A 398 5.25 -5.07 -17.73
CA MET A 398 4.34 -6.08 -18.23
C MET A 398 3.71 -5.54 -19.52
N VAL A 399 4.20 -6.00 -20.66
CA VAL A 399 3.78 -5.51 -21.96
C VAL A 399 2.55 -6.26 -22.44
N ALA A 400 1.51 -5.50 -22.78
CA ALA A 400 0.26 -6.05 -23.31
C ALA A 400 0.47 -6.75 -24.66
N PRO A 401 -0.29 -7.81 -24.97
CA PRO A 401 -0.25 -8.44 -26.27
C PRO A 401 -0.65 -7.45 -27.38
N LYS A 402 0.03 -7.54 -28.52
CA LYS A 402 -0.39 -6.78 -29.72
C LYS A 402 -1.66 -7.43 -30.26
N HIS A 403 -2.71 -6.66 -30.38
CA HIS A 403 -3.97 -7.06 -31.03
C HIS A 403 -3.87 -6.94 -32.52
#